data_75a3250196c70dcfeb227f973fa00dfc
#
_entry.id   75a3250196c70dcfeb227f973fa00dfc
#
_cell.length_a   1.000
_cell.length_b   1.000
_cell.length_c   1.000
_cell.angle_alpha   90.00
_cell.angle_beta   90.00
_cell.angle_gamma   90.00
#
_symmetry.space_group_name_H-M   'P 1'
#
loop_
_entity.id
_entity.type
_entity.pdbx_description
1 polymer ?
#
loop_
_entity_poly.entity_id
_entity_poly.type
_entity_poly.pdbx_seq_one_letter_code
_entity_poly.pdbx_strand_id
1 'polypeptide(L)'
;MFWAGGLILDVRRIQYELRKRRADEILDFAFVVIREKLGQILRVLLPIVVFFLLVDAGLIALLSQLSEGDEALDQIFMFPVILIQVMLLQIPVFHMNARWLFEADVRDRSIWKDTWRTLFPFLFRIVLPYFIQLTILAPLLISLWNVLIRGFYRPEVLFLEGLRGKDMRKRISSLTSALQVFTFWLFHIILFWIAMFLGLTFFESVFELLRVQNFEVYTSFSLTSLLFIFLIFLYSIFFAVSRFLFYVDARTFLEGWDLELQFIRGLDEMTSQKRIT
;
A
#
# COMPACT_ATOMS: atom_id res chain seq x y z
N MET A 1 25.52 4.06 -1.01
CA MET A 1 24.96 3.44 -2.22
C MET A 1 23.86 2.46 -1.78
N PHE A 2 22.59 2.91 -1.78
CA PHE A 2 21.48 2.08 -1.32
C PHE A 2 21.10 1.06 -2.40
N TRP A 3 21.22 -0.20 -2.06
CA TRP A 3 20.89 -1.32 -2.93
C TRP A 3 19.42 -1.69 -2.75
N ALA A 4 18.53 -0.94 -3.38
CA ALA A 4 17.12 -1.31 -3.47
C ALA A 4 16.93 -2.18 -4.72
N GLY A 5 17.16 -3.49 -4.63
CA GLY A 5 16.75 -4.46 -5.66
C GLY A 5 17.04 -4.11 -7.13
N GLY A 6 18.11 -3.35 -7.42
CA GLY A 6 18.45 -2.84 -8.75
C GLY A 6 17.98 -1.41 -9.05
N LEU A 7 17.36 -0.72 -8.11
CA LEU A 7 17.11 0.72 -8.18
C LEU A 7 18.36 1.47 -7.71
N ILE A 8 19.07 2.09 -8.63
CA ILE A 8 20.09 3.12 -8.29
C ILE A 8 19.29 4.39 -8.02
N LEU A 9 19.02 4.67 -6.74
CA LEU A 9 18.31 5.87 -6.32
C LEU A 9 19.32 7.01 -6.19
N ASP A 10 19.08 8.10 -6.90
CA ASP A 10 19.89 9.32 -6.79
C ASP A 10 19.49 10.09 -5.52
N VAL A 11 20.27 9.92 -4.46
CA VAL A 11 20.05 10.51 -3.14
C VAL A 11 20.09 12.06 -3.17
N ARG A 12 20.63 12.66 -4.25
CA ARG A 12 20.77 14.12 -4.39
C ARG A 12 19.44 14.86 -4.58
N ARG A 13 18.33 14.15 -4.92
CA ARG A 13 17.05 14.75 -5.30
C ARG A 13 15.90 14.27 -4.44
N ILE A 14 16.05 14.37 -3.10
CA ILE A 14 14.91 14.08 -2.23
C ILE A 14 13.83 15.13 -2.45
N GLN A 15 12.65 14.69 -2.85
CA GLN A 15 11.50 15.54 -3.16
C GLN A 15 10.72 15.97 -1.90
N TYR A 16 10.86 15.21 -0.82
CA TYR A 16 10.11 15.44 0.41
C TYR A 16 11.03 15.88 1.54
N GLU A 17 10.59 16.88 2.30
CA GLU A 17 11.28 17.28 3.52
C GLU A 17 11.25 16.14 4.54
N LEU A 18 12.43 15.61 4.86
CA LEU A 18 12.60 14.55 5.85
C LEU A 18 12.66 15.19 7.24
N ARG A 19 11.56 15.13 7.97
CA ARG A 19 11.45 15.54 9.38
C ARG A 19 10.56 14.56 10.12
N LYS A 20 10.72 14.48 11.43
CA LYS A 20 9.76 13.75 12.28
C LYS A 20 8.38 14.36 12.14
N ARG A 21 7.38 13.52 11.87
CA ARG A 21 5.97 13.90 11.78
C ARG A 21 5.15 13.15 12.80
N ARG A 22 4.05 13.75 13.22
CA ARG A 22 3.01 13.07 13.98
C ARG A 22 2.18 12.18 13.04
N ALA A 23 1.47 11.18 13.61
CA ALA A 23 0.67 10.27 12.80
C ALA A 23 -0.41 10.99 11.97
N ASP A 24 -1.05 12.02 12.52
CA ASP A 24 -2.00 12.88 11.83
C ASP A 24 -1.35 13.64 10.66
N GLU A 25 -0.17 14.23 10.86
CA GLU A 25 0.60 14.91 9.81
C GLU A 25 1.00 13.96 8.67
N ILE A 26 1.29 12.70 8.98
CA ILE A 26 1.63 11.69 7.96
C ILE A 26 0.41 11.37 7.09
N LEU A 27 -0.77 11.26 7.69
CA LEU A 27 -2.01 11.03 6.95
C LEU A 27 -2.34 12.23 6.04
N ASP A 28 -2.25 13.45 6.55
CA ASP A 28 -2.46 14.66 5.75
C ASP A 28 -1.45 14.72 4.59
N PHE A 29 -0.20 14.39 4.87
CA PHE A 29 0.84 14.35 3.85
C PHE A 29 0.58 13.26 2.79
N ALA A 30 0.04 12.11 3.19
CA ALA A 30 -0.38 11.07 2.23
C ALA A 30 -1.45 11.58 1.27
N PHE A 31 -2.43 12.35 1.75
CA PHE A 31 -3.43 13.00 0.89
C PHE A 31 -2.81 14.00 -0.08
N VAL A 32 -1.86 14.82 0.38
CA VAL A 32 -1.14 15.77 -0.47
C VAL A 32 -0.38 15.03 -1.58
N VAL A 33 0.38 13.98 -1.25
CA VAL A 33 1.11 13.16 -2.21
C VAL A 33 0.18 12.53 -3.25
N ILE A 34 -0.93 11.95 -2.80
CA ILE A 34 -1.92 11.34 -3.72
C ILE A 34 -2.51 12.40 -4.64
N ARG A 35 -2.89 13.57 -4.13
CA ARG A 35 -3.45 14.66 -4.93
C ARG A 35 -2.46 15.15 -5.99
N GLU A 36 -1.20 15.36 -5.63
CA GLU A 36 -0.16 15.83 -6.54
C GLU A 36 0.20 14.80 -7.61
N LYS A 37 0.16 13.52 -7.25
CA LYS A 37 0.54 12.41 -8.13
C LYS A 37 -0.66 11.66 -8.73
N LEU A 38 -1.88 12.20 -8.57
CA LEU A 38 -3.14 11.54 -8.95
C LEU A 38 -3.13 11.07 -10.42
N GLY A 39 -2.64 11.91 -11.33
CA GLY A 39 -2.58 11.56 -12.75
C GLY A 39 -1.69 10.34 -13.04
N GLN A 40 -0.58 10.19 -12.32
CA GLN A 40 0.29 9.02 -12.44
C GLN A 40 -0.31 7.79 -11.76
N ILE A 41 -0.90 7.97 -10.57
CA ILE A 41 -1.63 6.93 -9.87
C ILE A 41 -2.71 6.32 -10.78
N LEU A 42 -3.53 7.16 -11.39
CA LEU A 42 -4.59 6.70 -12.28
C LEU A 42 -4.02 5.95 -13.50
N ARG A 43 -3.01 6.48 -14.18
CA ARG A 43 -2.42 5.81 -15.34
C ARG A 43 -1.85 4.43 -15.03
N VAL A 44 -1.22 4.27 -13.87
CA VAL A 44 -0.57 3.01 -13.48
C VAL A 44 -1.55 2.03 -12.83
N LEU A 45 -2.41 2.51 -11.93
CA LEU A 45 -3.24 1.62 -11.11
C LEU A 45 -4.62 1.33 -11.70
N LEU A 46 -5.21 2.27 -12.45
CA LEU A 46 -6.54 2.08 -13.02
C LEU A 46 -6.65 0.81 -13.88
N PRO A 47 -5.69 0.48 -14.78
CA PRO A 47 -5.75 -0.76 -15.52
C PRO A 47 -5.75 -2.02 -14.64
N ILE A 48 -4.99 -2.00 -13.53
CA ILE A 48 -4.94 -3.12 -12.58
C ILE A 48 -6.27 -3.24 -11.83
N VAL A 49 -6.80 -2.12 -11.35
CA VAL A 49 -8.09 -2.08 -10.63
C VAL A 49 -9.22 -2.56 -11.53
N VAL A 50 -9.29 -2.08 -12.77
CA VAL A 50 -10.30 -2.53 -13.75
C VAL A 50 -10.16 -4.02 -14.01
N PHE A 51 -8.93 -4.52 -14.21
CA PHE A 51 -8.69 -5.96 -14.39
C PHE A 51 -9.18 -6.77 -13.19
N PHE A 52 -8.88 -6.35 -11.95
CA PHE A 52 -9.36 -7.02 -10.75
C PHE A 52 -10.88 -7.00 -10.64
N LEU A 53 -11.52 -5.85 -10.90
CA LEU A 53 -12.99 -5.76 -10.88
C LEU A 53 -13.66 -6.65 -11.93
N LEU A 54 -13.04 -6.83 -13.10
CA LEU A 54 -13.54 -7.78 -14.12
C LEU A 54 -13.41 -9.23 -13.65
N VAL A 55 -12.31 -9.58 -13.00
CA VAL A 55 -12.11 -10.90 -12.38
C VAL A 55 -13.16 -11.12 -11.28
N ASP A 56 -13.35 -10.12 -10.42
CA ASP A 56 -14.33 -10.21 -9.32
C ASP A 56 -15.75 -10.35 -9.84
N ALA A 57 -16.14 -9.59 -10.86
CA ALA A 57 -17.45 -9.73 -11.50
C ALA A 57 -17.67 -11.14 -12.05
N GLY A 58 -16.65 -11.72 -12.70
CA GLY A 58 -16.72 -13.10 -13.19
C GLY A 58 -16.81 -14.13 -12.05
N LEU A 59 -16.05 -13.94 -10.97
CA LEU A 59 -16.11 -14.81 -9.79
C LEU A 59 -17.43 -14.71 -9.05
N ILE A 60 -17.96 -13.51 -8.84
CA ILE A 60 -19.29 -13.32 -8.22
C ILE A 60 -20.38 -14.02 -9.04
N ALA A 61 -20.38 -13.85 -10.38
CA ALA A 61 -21.33 -14.51 -11.26
C ALA A 61 -21.19 -16.04 -11.21
N LEU A 62 -19.97 -16.56 -11.08
CA LEU A 62 -19.75 -18.01 -10.95
C LEU A 62 -20.19 -18.53 -9.59
N LEU A 63 -19.82 -17.82 -8.50
CA LEU A 63 -20.16 -18.23 -7.13
C LEU A 63 -21.66 -18.22 -6.91
N SER A 64 -22.38 -17.19 -7.38
CA SER A 64 -23.85 -17.13 -7.26
C SER A 64 -24.57 -18.29 -7.93
N GLN A 65 -23.96 -18.91 -8.95
CA GLN A 65 -24.49 -20.13 -9.57
C GLN A 65 -24.17 -21.40 -8.77
N LEU A 66 -22.99 -21.43 -8.12
CA LEU A 66 -22.52 -22.60 -7.36
C LEU A 66 -23.11 -22.67 -5.95
N SER A 67 -23.33 -21.52 -5.32
CA SER A 67 -23.83 -21.40 -3.95
C SER A 67 -25.38 -21.42 -3.88
N GLU A 68 -26.06 -21.54 -5.03
CA GLU A 68 -27.51 -21.41 -5.12
C GLU A 68 -28.02 -20.08 -4.54
N GLY A 69 -27.18 -19.04 -4.56
CA GLY A 69 -27.50 -17.71 -4.05
C GLY A 69 -27.29 -17.52 -2.54
N ASP A 70 -26.50 -18.40 -1.88
CA ASP A 70 -26.09 -18.19 -0.48
C ASP A 70 -25.02 -17.09 -0.40
N GLU A 71 -25.45 -15.88 -0.05
CA GLU A 71 -24.55 -14.70 0.07
C GLU A 71 -23.45 -14.90 1.12
N ALA A 72 -23.66 -15.65 2.18
CA ALA A 72 -22.67 -15.87 3.21
C ALA A 72 -21.50 -16.71 2.68
N LEU A 73 -21.80 -17.74 1.91
CA LEU A 73 -20.80 -18.55 1.22
C LEU A 73 -20.04 -17.70 0.19
N ASP A 74 -20.72 -16.90 -0.61
CA ASP A 74 -20.10 -16.05 -1.61
C ASP A 74 -19.10 -15.07 -0.96
N GLN A 75 -19.48 -14.43 0.15
CA GLN A 75 -18.60 -13.53 0.88
C GLN A 75 -17.38 -14.25 1.47
N ILE A 76 -17.53 -15.47 1.99
CA ILE A 76 -16.43 -16.28 2.52
C ILE A 76 -15.40 -16.59 1.42
N PHE A 77 -15.86 -16.91 0.20
CA PHE A 77 -14.96 -17.17 -0.93
C PHE A 77 -14.35 -15.92 -1.54
N MET A 78 -15.08 -14.79 -1.56
CA MET A 78 -14.57 -13.52 -2.08
C MET A 78 -13.52 -12.89 -1.16
N PHE A 79 -13.62 -13.08 0.16
CA PHE A 79 -12.69 -12.49 1.13
C PHE A 79 -11.21 -12.78 0.82
N PRO A 80 -10.76 -14.05 0.66
CA PRO A 80 -9.37 -14.35 0.34
C PRO A 80 -8.92 -13.81 -1.02
N VAL A 81 -9.80 -13.75 -2.01
CA VAL A 81 -9.50 -13.20 -3.34
C VAL A 81 -9.20 -11.71 -3.23
N ILE A 82 -10.10 -10.95 -2.62
CA ILE A 82 -9.94 -9.50 -2.43
C ILE A 82 -8.68 -9.20 -1.58
N LEU A 83 -8.43 -9.98 -0.54
CA LEU A 83 -7.23 -9.83 0.28
C LEU A 83 -5.94 -9.97 -0.55
N ILE A 84 -5.87 -10.98 -1.43
CA ILE A 84 -4.72 -11.17 -2.32
C ILE A 84 -4.60 -10.00 -3.30
N GLN A 85 -5.69 -9.56 -3.90
CA GLN A 85 -5.72 -8.43 -4.85
C GLN A 85 -5.26 -7.12 -4.19
N VAL A 86 -5.75 -6.82 -2.99
CA VAL A 86 -5.31 -5.66 -2.18
C VAL A 86 -3.81 -5.73 -1.91
N MET A 87 -3.29 -6.91 -1.56
CA MET A 87 -1.86 -7.09 -1.35
C MET A 87 -1.06 -6.90 -2.65
N LEU A 88 -1.54 -7.43 -3.77
CA LEU A 88 -0.89 -7.28 -5.07
C LEU A 88 -0.89 -5.81 -5.55
N LEU A 89 -1.98 -5.08 -5.31
CA LEU A 89 -2.09 -3.66 -5.65
C LEU A 89 -1.06 -2.80 -4.91
N GLN A 90 -0.57 -3.24 -3.75
CA GLN A 90 0.46 -2.52 -3.01
C GLN A 90 1.83 -2.52 -3.71
N ILE A 91 2.13 -3.49 -4.61
CA ILE A 91 3.44 -3.58 -5.27
C ILE A 91 3.72 -2.33 -6.13
N PRO A 92 2.88 -1.98 -7.13
CA PRO A 92 3.11 -0.78 -7.93
C PRO A 92 3.09 0.50 -7.09
N VAL A 93 2.19 0.61 -6.10
CA VAL A 93 2.14 1.76 -5.17
C VAL A 93 3.46 1.91 -4.42
N PHE A 94 4.02 0.82 -3.94
CA PHE A 94 5.32 0.81 -3.28
C PHE A 94 6.43 1.33 -4.20
N HIS A 95 6.52 0.84 -5.45
CA HIS A 95 7.53 1.30 -6.40
C HIS A 95 7.35 2.76 -6.80
N MET A 96 6.10 3.23 -6.93
CA MET A 96 5.82 4.64 -7.15
C MET A 96 6.35 5.50 -5.99
N ASN A 97 5.97 5.17 -4.76
CA ASN A 97 6.39 5.91 -3.57
C ASN A 97 7.92 5.93 -3.41
N ALA A 98 8.58 4.78 -3.61
CA ALA A 98 10.02 4.68 -3.53
C ALA A 98 10.72 5.58 -4.56
N ARG A 99 10.19 5.67 -5.77
CA ARG A 99 10.74 6.54 -6.81
C ARG A 99 10.42 8.01 -6.57
N TRP A 100 9.19 8.36 -6.16
CA TRP A 100 8.81 9.74 -5.89
C TRP A 100 9.64 10.38 -4.77
N LEU A 101 10.17 9.57 -3.86
CA LEU A 101 11.05 10.08 -2.82
C LEU A 101 12.36 10.64 -3.40
N PHE A 102 12.87 10.07 -4.53
CA PHE A 102 14.19 10.39 -5.07
C PHE A 102 14.16 10.97 -6.49
N GLU A 103 13.10 10.76 -7.25
CA GLU A 103 13.00 11.16 -8.66
C GLU A 103 11.87 12.18 -8.84
N ALA A 104 12.15 13.32 -9.45
CA ALA A 104 11.14 14.34 -9.75
C ALA A 104 10.17 13.89 -10.85
N ASP A 105 10.71 13.22 -11.88
CA ASP A 105 9.95 12.73 -13.04
C ASP A 105 10.11 11.22 -13.19
N VAL A 106 9.09 10.49 -12.76
CA VAL A 106 9.07 9.04 -12.77
C VAL A 106 8.33 8.53 -13.99
N ARG A 107 9.02 7.72 -14.82
CA ARG A 107 8.42 7.11 -16.02
C ARG A 107 7.55 5.90 -15.65
N ASP A 108 6.31 5.87 -16.10
CA ASP A 108 5.35 4.78 -15.83
C ASP A 108 5.90 3.40 -16.25
N ARG A 109 6.62 3.33 -17.39
CA ARG A 109 7.26 2.09 -17.86
C ARG A 109 8.27 1.51 -16.85
N SER A 110 8.95 2.36 -16.10
CA SER A 110 9.91 1.91 -15.08
C SER A 110 9.20 1.27 -13.89
N ILE A 111 8.06 1.84 -13.48
CA ILE A 111 7.22 1.29 -12.40
C ILE A 111 6.71 -0.10 -12.80
N TRP A 112 6.19 -0.25 -14.01
CA TRP A 112 5.72 -1.54 -14.52
C TRP A 112 6.82 -2.59 -14.56
N LYS A 113 8.02 -2.23 -15.03
CA LYS A 113 9.17 -3.14 -15.06
C LYS A 113 9.53 -3.64 -13.65
N ASP A 114 9.58 -2.71 -12.68
CA ASP A 114 9.91 -3.07 -11.30
C ASP A 114 8.79 -3.89 -10.65
N THR A 115 7.52 -3.55 -10.91
CA THR A 115 6.35 -4.31 -10.46
C THR A 115 6.42 -5.76 -10.91
N TRP A 116 6.64 -6.01 -12.21
CA TRP A 116 6.76 -7.37 -12.75
C TRP A 116 7.95 -8.15 -12.17
N ARG A 117 9.09 -7.47 -12.00
CA ARG A 117 10.29 -8.10 -11.44
C ARG A 117 10.11 -8.52 -9.98
N THR A 118 9.32 -7.76 -9.23
CA THR A 118 9.10 -8.00 -7.80
C THR A 118 7.85 -8.82 -7.50
N LEU A 119 6.97 -9.05 -8.47
CA LEU A 119 5.70 -9.74 -8.30
C LEU A 119 5.88 -11.14 -7.67
N PHE A 120 6.71 -12.00 -8.27
CA PHE A 120 6.94 -13.35 -7.75
C PHE A 120 7.61 -13.35 -6.35
N PRO A 121 8.70 -12.59 -6.11
CA PRO A 121 9.26 -12.48 -4.77
C PRO A 121 8.25 -11.97 -3.73
N PHE A 122 7.39 -11.03 -4.09
CA PHE A 122 6.36 -10.52 -3.20
C PHE A 122 5.30 -11.58 -2.90
N LEU A 123 4.81 -12.25 -3.93
CA LEU A 123 3.80 -13.29 -3.80
C LEU A 123 4.25 -14.39 -2.82
N PHE A 124 5.44 -14.96 -3.03
CA PHE A 124 5.92 -16.07 -2.21
C PHE A 124 6.45 -15.67 -0.84
N ARG A 125 6.98 -14.45 -0.66
CA ARG A 125 7.62 -14.04 0.60
C ARG A 125 6.72 -13.22 1.51
N ILE A 126 5.68 -12.60 0.97
CA ILE A 126 4.78 -11.72 1.72
C ILE A 126 3.34 -12.21 1.60
N VAL A 127 2.78 -12.26 0.39
CA VAL A 127 1.35 -12.57 0.21
C VAL A 127 1.03 -13.96 0.74
N LEU A 128 1.73 -14.99 0.29
CA LEU A 128 1.47 -16.38 0.69
C LEU A 128 1.63 -16.60 2.20
N PRO A 129 2.71 -16.17 2.88
CA PRO A 129 2.80 -16.28 4.34
C PRO A 129 1.72 -15.48 5.09
N TYR A 130 1.36 -14.28 4.61
CA TYR A 130 0.29 -13.50 5.24
C TYR A 130 -1.06 -14.15 5.03
N PHE A 131 -1.33 -14.64 3.83
CA PHE A 131 -2.55 -15.37 3.53
C PHE A 131 -2.71 -16.60 4.43
N ILE A 132 -1.68 -17.43 4.55
CA ILE A 132 -1.68 -18.58 5.46
C ILE A 132 -1.91 -18.13 6.91
N GLN A 133 -1.22 -17.07 7.36
CA GLN A 133 -1.35 -16.58 8.74
C GLN A 133 -2.74 -15.99 9.01
N LEU A 134 -3.30 -15.23 8.06
CA LEU A 134 -4.62 -14.60 8.23
C LEU A 134 -5.76 -15.58 8.07
N THR A 135 -5.66 -16.55 7.15
CA THR A 135 -6.76 -17.48 6.87
C THR A 135 -6.75 -18.69 7.81
N ILE A 136 -5.60 -19.32 7.98
CA ILE A 136 -5.50 -20.59 8.75
C ILE A 136 -5.31 -20.32 10.24
N LEU A 137 -4.51 -19.30 10.59
CA LEU A 137 -4.15 -18.99 11.96
C LEU A 137 -4.93 -17.83 12.58
N ALA A 138 -5.89 -17.24 11.83
CA ALA A 138 -6.72 -16.14 12.31
C ALA A 138 -7.46 -16.43 13.63
N PRO A 139 -7.98 -17.66 13.86
CA PRO A 139 -8.59 -18.01 15.15
C PRO A 139 -7.63 -17.85 16.33
N LEU A 140 -6.33 -17.93 16.09
CA LEU A 140 -5.29 -17.65 17.08
C LEU A 140 -4.94 -16.15 17.01
N LEU A 141 -5.55 -15.31 17.83
CA LEU A 141 -5.31 -13.86 17.91
C LEU A 141 -3.82 -13.47 17.91
N ILE A 142 -2.94 -14.36 18.36
CA ILE A 142 -1.49 -14.22 18.35
C ILE A 142 -0.94 -14.06 16.91
N SER A 143 -1.55 -14.74 15.94
CA SER A 143 -1.11 -14.63 14.53
C SER A 143 -1.44 -13.26 13.95
N LEU A 144 -2.59 -12.68 14.26
CA LEU A 144 -2.97 -11.33 13.87
C LEU A 144 -1.98 -10.30 14.44
N TRP A 145 -1.60 -10.42 15.72
CA TRP A 145 -0.58 -9.57 16.33
C TRP A 145 0.75 -9.62 15.57
N ASN A 146 1.21 -10.80 15.20
CA ASN A 146 2.45 -10.96 14.45
C ASN A 146 2.39 -10.36 13.04
N VAL A 147 1.25 -10.48 12.34
CA VAL A 147 1.07 -9.90 11.00
C VAL A 147 0.94 -8.39 11.07
N LEU A 148 0.04 -7.90 11.92
CA LEU A 148 -0.34 -6.48 11.94
C LEU A 148 0.73 -5.60 12.60
N ILE A 149 1.41 -6.08 13.61
CA ILE A 149 2.40 -5.31 14.36
C ILE A 149 3.83 -5.67 13.95
N ARG A 150 4.25 -6.92 14.17
CA ARG A 150 5.64 -7.34 13.91
C ARG A 150 5.98 -7.46 12.42
N GLY A 151 4.98 -7.65 11.56
CA GLY A 151 5.14 -7.72 10.13
C GLY A 151 4.94 -6.40 9.38
N PHE A 152 4.65 -5.31 10.09
CA PHE A 152 4.17 -4.07 9.52
C PHE A 152 5.05 -3.51 8.40
N TYR A 153 6.35 -3.38 8.62
CA TYR A 153 7.32 -2.88 7.63
C TYR A 153 7.97 -3.97 6.76
N ARG A 154 7.40 -5.16 6.72
CA ARG A 154 8.00 -6.28 5.99
C ARG A 154 8.18 -6.03 4.48
N PRO A 155 7.22 -5.43 3.76
CA PRO A 155 7.42 -5.09 2.36
C PRO A 155 8.54 -4.08 2.14
N GLU A 156 8.56 -3.01 2.95
CA GLU A 156 9.52 -1.92 2.83
C GLU A 156 10.95 -2.40 3.08
N VAL A 157 11.18 -3.14 4.16
CA VAL A 157 12.50 -3.70 4.50
C VAL A 157 12.96 -4.73 3.46
N LEU A 158 12.05 -5.55 2.94
CA LEU A 158 12.39 -6.55 1.91
C LEU A 158 12.86 -5.88 0.61
N PHE A 159 12.15 -4.85 0.16
CA PHE A 159 12.39 -4.25 -1.16
C PHE A 159 13.33 -3.06 -1.16
N LEU A 160 13.32 -2.24 -0.13
CA LEU A 160 14.24 -1.09 -0.03
C LEU A 160 15.60 -1.46 0.54
N GLU A 161 15.63 -2.33 1.55
CA GLU A 161 16.88 -2.69 2.20
C GLU A 161 17.43 -4.05 1.71
N GLY A 162 16.64 -4.82 0.99
CA GLY A 162 17.05 -6.13 0.44
C GLY A 162 17.29 -7.21 1.50
N LEU A 163 16.92 -6.95 2.75
CA LEU A 163 17.16 -7.85 3.88
C LEU A 163 16.21 -9.05 3.85
N ARG A 164 16.68 -10.19 4.38
CA ARG A 164 15.94 -11.45 4.37
C ARG A 164 16.08 -12.21 5.69
N GLY A 165 15.12 -13.08 5.95
CA GLY A 165 15.20 -14.04 7.06
C GLY A 165 15.35 -13.39 8.44
N LYS A 166 16.39 -13.77 9.16
CA LYS A 166 16.64 -13.29 10.54
C LYS A 166 16.99 -11.80 10.57
N ASP A 167 17.79 -11.32 9.62
CA ASP A 167 18.21 -9.91 9.56
C ASP A 167 17.02 -8.99 9.29
N MET A 168 16.12 -9.38 8.39
CA MET A 168 14.87 -8.67 8.16
C MET A 168 14.02 -8.57 9.43
N ARG A 169 13.86 -9.68 10.18
CA ARG A 169 13.10 -9.67 11.44
C ARG A 169 13.72 -8.75 12.49
N LYS A 170 15.05 -8.81 12.66
CA LYS A 170 15.79 -7.92 13.56
C LYS A 170 15.61 -6.46 13.15
N ARG A 171 15.69 -6.19 11.84
CA ARG A 171 15.51 -4.86 11.27
C ARG A 171 14.10 -4.31 11.52
N ILE A 172 13.06 -5.08 11.22
CA ILE A 172 11.68 -4.68 11.48
C ILE A 172 11.49 -4.39 12.96
N SER A 173 12.00 -5.26 13.85
CA SER A 173 11.88 -5.06 15.30
C SER A 173 12.56 -3.77 15.78
N SER A 174 13.66 -3.33 15.14
CA SER A 174 14.31 -2.07 15.50
C SER A 174 13.55 -0.83 15.04
N LEU A 175 12.78 -0.93 13.93
CA LEU A 175 11.99 0.16 13.37
C LEU A 175 10.57 0.24 13.96
N THR A 176 10.06 -0.86 14.53
CA THR A 176 8.66 -0.96 14.95
C THR A 176 8.49 -0.61 16.41
N SER A 177 7.79 0.48 16.69
CA SER A 177 7.19 0.75 17.99
C SER A 177 5.76 0.21 17.99
N ALA A 178 5.45 -0.74 18.88
CA ALA A 178 4.12 -1.35 18.94
C ALA A 178 3.01 -0.31 19.12
N LEU A 179 3.23 0.71 19.96
CA LEU A 179 2.27 1.78 20.19
C LEU A 179 2.02 2.61 18.93
N GLN A 180 3.10 2.99 18.21
CA GLN A 180 2.97 3.79 16.98
C GLN A 180 2.23 3.01 15.89
N VAL A 181 2.56 1.73 15.70
CA VAL A 181 1.86 0.89 14.71
C VAL A 181 0.41 0.65 15.11
N PHE A 182 0.13 0.45 16.40
CA PHE A 182 -1.24 0.33 16.88
C PHE A 182 -2.05 1.62 16.63
N THR A 183 -1.46 2.78 16.92
CA THR A 183 -2.09 4.08 16.64
C THR A 183 -2.34 4.26 15.14
N PHE A 184 -1.40 3.88 14.28
CA PHE A 184 -1.57 3.90 12.83
C PHE A 184 -2.77 3.03 12.39
N TRP A 185 -2.86 1.79 12.89
CA TRP A 185 -3.98 0.90 12.59
C TRP A 185 -5.32 1.46 13.08
N LEU A 186 -5.35 2.03 14.29
CA LEU A 186 -6.57 2.62 14.85
C LEU A 186 -7.09 3.75 13.95
N PHE A 187 -6.21 4.67 13.54
CA PHE A 187 -6.58 5.73 12.60
C PHE A 187 -7.08 5.17 11.27
N HIS A 188 -6.38 4.18 10.72
CA HIS A 188 -6.79 3.58 9.44
C HIS A 188 -8.11 2.81 9.52
N ILE A 189 -8.41 2.14 10.62
CA ILE A 189 -9.70 1.48 10.81
C ILE A 189 -10.82 2.52 10.84
N ILE A 190 -10.65 3.61 11.58
CA ILE A 190 -11.65 4.69 11.64
C ILE A 190 -11.83 5.33 10.27
N LEU A 191 -10.72 5.72 9.61
CA LEU A 191 -10.76 6.32 8.28
C LEU A 191 -11.36 5.38 7.22
N PHE A 192 -11.07 4.07 7.30
CA PHE A 192 -11.66 3.08 6.41
C PHE A 192 -13.19 3.10 6.48
N TRP A 193 -13.74 3.00 7.69
CA TRP A 193 -15.19 3.00 7.85
C TRP A 193 -15.83 4.32 7.42
N ILE A 194 -15.20 5.46 7.73
CA ILE A 194 -15.66 6.77 7.25
C ILE A 194 -15.63 6.82 5.73
N ALA A 195 -14.53 6.41 5.10
CA ALA A 195 -14.38 6.44 3.65
C ALA A 195 -15.38 5.52 2.93
N MET A 196 -15.61 4.31 3.49
CA MET A 196 -16.60 3.38 2.95
C MET A 196 -18.02 3.95 3.05
N PHE A 197 -18.40 4.45 4.22
CA PHE A 197 -19.70 5.06 4.45
C PHE A 197 -19.94 6.24 3.50
N LEU A 198 -19.02 7.21 3.48
CA LEU A 198 -19.13 8.39 2.61
C LEU A 198 -19.12 8.02 1.12
N GLY A 199 -18.26 7.07 0.74
CA GLY A 199 -18.17 6.61 -0.65
C GLY A 199 -19.48 5.95 -1.13
N LEU A 200 -20.02 5.02 -0.34
CA LEU A 200 -21.28 4.36 -0.69
C LEU A 200 -22.44 5.35 -0.74
N THR A 201 -22.57 6.23 0.26
CA THR A 201 -23.62 7.27 0.28
C THR A 201 -23.49 8.22 -0.91
N PHE A 202 -22.28 8.59 -1.29
CA PHE A 202 -22.05 9.43 -2.48
C PHE A 202 -22.54 8.73 -3.75
N PHE A 203 -22.15 7.47 -3.97
CA PHE A 203 -22.59 6.74 -5.17
C PHE A 203 -24.07 6.45 -5.15
N GLU A 204 -24.66 6.15 -3.99
CA GLU A 204 -26.11 6.03 -3.83
C GLU A 204 -26.83 7.29 -4.30
N SER A 205 -26.40 8.47 -3.83
CA SER A 205 -26.95 9.75 -4.26
C SER A 205 -26.78 10.01 -5.76
N VAL A 206 -25.64 9.60 -6.34
CA VAL A 206 -25.40 9.73 -7.78
C VAL A 206 -26.31 8.78 -8.57
N PHE A 207 -26.49 7.54 -8.15
CA PHE A 207 -27.35 6.57 -8.83
C PHE A 207 -28.84 6.97 -8.74
N GLU A 208 -29.25 7.52 -7.60
CA GLU A 208 -30.59 8.07 -7.43
C GLU A 208 -30.82 9.24 -8.39
N LEU A 209 -29.86 10.18 -8.48
CA LEU A 209 -29.92 11.31 -9.41
C LEU A 209 -30.00 10.85 -10.89
N LEU A 210 -29.25 9.81 -11.23
CA LEU A 210 -29.25 9.21 -12.57
C LEU A 210 -30.45 8.28 -12.83
N ARG A 211 -31.31 8.07 -11.82
CA ARG A 211 -32.48 7.18 -11.87
C ARG A 211 -32.11 5.74 -12.26
N VAL A 212 -30.97 5.24 -11.81
CA VAL A 212 -30.57 3.84 -11.99
C VAL A 212 -31.51 2.95 -11.19
N GLN A 213 -32.14 1.99 -11.83
CA GLN A 213 -33.02 1.03 -11.13
C GLN A 213 -32.20 -0.02 -10.39
N ASN A 214 -32.69 -0.46 -9.24
CA ASN A 214 -32.07 -1.52 -8.42
C ASN A 214 -30.63 -1.20 -7.96
N PHE A 215 -30.28 0.08 -7.77
CA PHE A 215 -28.94 0.47 -7.37
C PHE A 215 -28.56 -0.01 -5.95
N GLU A 216 -29.53 -0.34 -5.10
CA GLU A 216 -29.32 -0.87 -3.75
C GLU A 216 -28.40 -2.11 -3.72
N VAL A 217 -28.49 -2.95 -4.76
CA VAL A 217 -27.64 -4.12 -4.93
C VAL A 217 -26.16 -3.73 -5.10
N TYR A 218 -25.90 -2.57 -5.71
CA TYR A 218 -24.54 -2.10 -5.98
C TYR A 218 -23.93 -1.29 -4.83
N THR A 219 -24.76 -0.75 -3.93
CA THR A 219 -24.33 0.12 -2.82
C THR A 219 -24.31 -0.58 -1.46
N SER A 220 -24.45 -1.92 -1.44
CA SER A 220 -24.40 -2.70 -0.22
C SER A 220 -23.00 -2.82 0.38
N PHE A 221 -22.89 -2.89 1.72
CA PHE A 221 -21.66 -3.27 2.44
C PHE A 221 -21.40 -4.77 2.31
N SER A 222 -21.10 -5.22 1.11
CA SER A 222 -20.90 -6.64 0.82
C SER A 222 -19.69 -6.86 -0.06
N LEU A 223 -18.93 -7.93 0.20
CA LEU A 223 -17.80 -8.35 -0.65
C LEU A 223 -18.28 -8.92 -2.01
N THR A 224 -19.57 -9.01 -2.24
CA THR A 224 -20.19 -9.30 -3.54
C THR A 224 -20.62 -8.03 -4.29
N SER A 225 -20.48 -6.84 -3.68
CA SER A 225 -20.73 -5.56 -4.32
C SER A 225 -19.45 -5.04 -4.98
N LEU A 226 -19.45 -4.93 -6.32
CA LEU A 226 -18.31 -4.40 -7.08
C LEU A 226 -17.94 -2.97 -6.69
N LEU A 227 -18.91 -2.15 -6.30
CA LEU A 227 -18.66 -0.80 -5.83
C LEU A 227 -17.92 -0.81 -4.49
N PHE A 228 -18.35 -1.67 -3.57
CA PHE A 228 -17.66 -1.81 -2.27
C PHE A 228 -16.22 -2.31 -2.46
N ILE A 229 -16.01 -3.30 -3.34
CA ILE A 229 -14.67 -3.79 -3.71
C ILE A 229 -13.82 -2.66 -4.32
N PHE A 230 -14.40 -1.87 -5.22
CA PHE A 230 -13.72 -0.71 -5.82
C PHE A 230 -13.28 0.31 -4.75
N LEU A 231 -14.15 0.61 -3.78
CA LEU A 231 -13.79 1.50 -2.66
C LEU A 231 -12.68 0.91 -1.78
N ILE A 232 -12.69 -0.41 -1.56
CA ILE A 232 -11.60 -1.12 -0.87
C ILE A 232 -10.26 -0.92 -1.62
N PHE A 233 -10.25 -1.05 -2.94
CA PHE A 233 -9.04 -0.81 -3.74
C PHE A 233 -8.56 0.64 -3.65
N LEU A 234 -9.46 1.61 -3.76
CA LEU A 234 -9.10 3.03 -3.58
C LEU A 234 -8.51 3.30 -2.19
N TYR A 235 -9.15 2.76 -1.15
CA TYR A 235 -8.63 2.91 0.21
C TYR A 235 -7.27 2.21 0.38
N SER A 236 -7.06 1.06 -0.25
CA SER A 236 -5.79 0.32 -0.17
C SER A 236 -4.62 1.10 -0.77
N ILE A 237 -4.86 1.93 -1.79
CA ILE A 237 -3.85 2.85 -2.35
C ILE A 237 -3.46 3.89 -1.30
N PHE A 238 -4.44 4.53 -0.67
CA PHE A 238 -4.18 5.49 0.41
C PHE A 238 -3.41 4.85 1.58
N PHE A 239 -3.85 3.67 2.01
CA PHE A 239 -3.17 2.89 3.05
C PHE A 239 -1.71 2.59 2.70
N ALA A 240 -1.43 2.18 1.46
CA ALA A 240 -0.07 1.85 1.03
C ALA A 240 0.84 3.09 0.97
N VAL A 241 0.31 4.25 0.53
CA VAL A 241 1.05 5.52 0.53
C VAL A 241 1.36 5.96 1.96
N SER A 242 0.37 5.99 2.84
CA SER A 242 0.54 6.41 4.23
C SER A 242 1.48 5.49 4.99
N ARG A 243 1.41 4.16 4.78
CA ARG A 243 2.33 3.19 5.39
C ARG A 243 3.77 3.41 4.95
N PHE A 244 4.00 3.67 3.67
CA PHE A 244 5.33 3.98 3.15
C PHE A 244 5.90 5.26 3.79
N LEU A 245 5.10 6.31 3.89
CA LEU A 245 5.52 7.56 4.54
C LEU A 245 5.81 7.35 6.03
N PHE A 246 5.03 6.50 6.69
CA PHE A 246 5.26 6.14 8.09
C PHE A 246 6.57 5.37 8.28
N TYR A 247 6.94 4.49 7.32
CA TYR A 247 8.25 3.85 7.29
C TYR A 247 9.40 4.85 7.13
N VAL A 248 9.26 5.81 6.19
CA VAL A 248 10.25 6.87 5.98
C VAL A 248 10.44 7.72 7.24
N ASP A 249 9.34 8.09 7.90
CA ASP A 249 9.37 8.84 9.17
C ASP A 249 10.07 8.05 10.29
N ALA A 250 9.76 6.76 10.44
CA ALA A 250 10.39 5.89 11.42
C ALA A 250 11.92 5.80 11.21
N ARG A 251 12.38 5.68 9.96
CA ARG A 251 13.81 5.69 9.63
C ARG A 251 14.46 7.03 9.92
N THR A 252 13.82 8.12 9.53
CA THR A 252 14.33 9.47 9.77
C THR A 252 14.55 9.71 11.27
N PHE A 253 13.56 9.31 12.09
CA PHE A 253 13.61 9.54 13.51
C PHE A 253 14.59 8.62 14.27
N LEU A 254 14.58 7.31 13.94
CA LEU A 254 15.34 6.30 14.70
C LEU A 254 16.81 6.22 14.27
N GLU A 255 17.12 6.58 13.05
CA GLU A 255 18.44 6.36 12.45
C GLU A 255 19.12 7.66 12.02
N GLY A 256 18.47 8.81 12.16
CA GLY A 256 19.01 10.06 11.66
C GLY A 256 19.25 10.03 10.14
N TRP A 257 18.36 9.38 9.41
CA TRP A 257 18.51 9.21 7.96
C TRP A 257 18.58 10.53 7.19
N ASP A 258 17.93 11.57 7.69
CA ASP A 258 18.05 12.95 7.23
C ASP A 258 19.48 13.48 7.33
N LEU A 259 20.17 13.21 8.43
CA LEU A 259 21.58 13.61 8.64
C LEU A 259 22.53 12.84 7.71
N GLU A 260 22.32 11.53 7.56
CA GLU A 260 23.09 10.69 6.64
C GLU A 260 22.98 11.20 5.20
N LEU A 261 21.77 11.55 4.76
CA LEU A 261 21.51 12.07 3.42
C LEU A 261 22.09 13.47 3.21
N GLN A 262 22.04 14.35 4.23
CA GLN A 262 22.69 15.67 4.18
C GLN A 262 24.22 15.54 4.10
N PHE A 263 24.80 14.61 4.84
CA PHE A 263 26.24 14.35 4.82
C PHE A 263 26.70 13.84 3.44
N ILE A 264 25.97 12.90 2.84
CA ILE A 264 26.26 12.40 1.49
C ILE A 264 26.20 13.53 0.45
N ARG A 265 25.19 14.41 0.53
CA ARG A 265 25.09 15.60 -0.35
C ARG A 265 26.29 16.53 -0.19
N GLY A 266 26.66 16.84 1.04
CA GLY A 266 27.81 17.71 1.31
C GLY A 266 29.12 17.14 0.78
N LEU A 267 29.33 15.82 0.88
CA LEU A 267 30.50 15.16 0.31
C LEU A 267 30.52 15.23 -1.23
N ASP A 268 29.38 15.06 -1.86
CA ASP A 268 29.25 15.14 -3.31
C ASP A 268 29.50 16.56 -3.85
N GLU A 269 29.00 17.59 -3.16
CA GLU A 269 29.24 18.98 -3.50
C GLU A 269 30.75 19.33 -3.40
N MET A 270 31.41 18.90 -2.34
CA MET A 270 32.85 19.08 -2.19
C MET A 270 33.67 18.35 -3.27
N THR A 271 33.21 17.16 -3.69
CA THR A 271 33.88 16.36 -4.71
C THR A 271 33.69 16.96 -6.11
N SER A 272 32.51 17.54 -6.37
CA SER A 272 32.22 18.22 -7.63
C SER A 272 33.02 19.53 -7.77
N GLN A 273 33.19 20.31 -6.70
CA GLN A 273 34.00 21.51 -6.72
C GLN A 273 35.47 21.21 -6.99
N LYS A 274 36.04 20.12 -6.44
CA LYS A 274 37.42 19.70 -6.72
C LYS A 274 37.67 19.23 -8.17
N ARG A 275 36.64 18.93 -8.95
CA ARG A 275 36.79 18.56 -10.37
C ARG A 275 36.74 19.74 -11.33
N ILE A 276 36.39 20.92 -10.84
CA ILE A 276 36.28 22.16 -11.63
C ILE A 276 37.52 23.05 -11.43
N THR A 277 38.33 22.81 -10.40
CA THR A 277 39.63 23.43 -10.15
C THR A 277 40.75 22.54 -10.69
#